data_cbef2f596cc7e57880deb1c2c386e78e
#
_entry.id   cbef2f596cc7e57880deb1c2c386e78e
#
_cell.length_a   1.000
_cell.length_b   1.000
_cell.length_c   1.000
_cell.angle_alpha   90.00
_cell.angle_beta   90.00
_cell.angle_gamma   90.00
#
_symmetry.space_group_name_H-M   'P 1'
#
loop_
_entity.id
_entity.type
_entity.pdbx_description
1 polymer ?
#
loop_
_entity_poly.entity_id
_entity_poly.type
_entity_poly.pdbx_seq_one_letter_code
_entity_poly.pdbx_strand_id
1 'polypeptide(L)'
;MRTSMIDHQIMWNRLIAVVEEQATTLVRTAFSTSVREAGDLSAGLFDRRARMMAQAVTGTPGHVNAMAESVAHFVFEIGQQNMFEGDVYLTNDPWKGTGHLHDITVVTPVFNGTSHIGFFACTAHVVDIGGRGFGCLLYTSPSPR
;
A
#
# COMPACT_ATOMS: atom_id res chain seq x y z
N MET A 1 17.08 -11.70 -25.80
CA MET A 1 17.88 -12.40 -24.78
C MET A 1 16.94 -13.27 -23.95
N ARG A 2 17.17 -14.57 -23.85
CA ARG A 2 16.41 -15.43 -22.93
C ARG A 2 16.99 -15.20 -21.53
N THR A 3 16.23 -14.59 -20.66
CA THR A 3 16.56 -14.44 -19.23
C THR A 3 16.67 -15.84 -18.61
N SER A 4 17.73 -16.13 -17.89
CA SER A 4 17.92 -17.42 -17.23
C SER A 4 17.03 -17.49 -15.98
N MET A 5 16.80 -18.70 -15.44
CA MET A 5 16.10 -18.86 -14.15
C MET A 5 16.83 -18.14 -13.02
N ILE A 6 18.16 -18.07 -13.08
CA ILE A 6 18.98 -17.36 -12.10
C ILE A 6 18.70 -15.85 -12.16
N ASP A 7 18.62 -15.27 -13.37
CA ASP A 7 18.30 -13.85 -13.52
C ASP A 7 16.92 -13.51 -12.96
N HIS A 8 15.93 -14.37 -13.17
CA HIS A 8 14.59 -14.20 -12.59
C HIS A 8 14.64 -14.26 -11.07
N GLN A 9 15.40 -15.18 -10.48
CA GLN A 9 15.52 -15.30 -9.03
C GLN A 9 16.20 -14.05 -8.42
N ILE A 10 17.27 -13.57 -9.07
CA ILE A 10 17.96 -12.35 -8.63
C ILE A 10 17.02 -11.16 -8.70
N MET A 11 16.28 -11.00 -9.79
CA MET A 11 15.31 -9.92 -9.96
C MET A 11 14.23 -9.98 -8.87
N TRP A 12 13.67 -11.17 -8.61
CA TRP A 12 12.66 -11.38 -7.60
C TRP A 12 13.13 -11.01 -6.20
N ASN A 13 14.31 -11.47 -5.83
CA ASN A 13 14.92 -11.14 -4.53
C ASN A 13 15.15 -9.63 -4.38
N ARG A 14 15.51 -8.92 -5.46
CA ARG A 14 15.64 -7.46 -5.45
C ARG A 14 14.30 -6.76 -5.26
N LEU A 15 13.23 -7.22 -5.89
CA LEU A 15 11.89 -6.65 -5.69
C LEU A 15 11.43 -6.82 -4.23
N ILE A 16 11.67 -8.00 -3.63
CA ILE A 16 11.39 -8.22 -2.21
C ILE A 16 12.21 -7.26 -1.34
N ALA A 17 13.50 -7.11 -1.60
CA ALA A 17 14.35 -6.21 -0.83
C ALA A 17 13.87 -4.74 -0.89
N VAL A 18 13.40 -4.29 -2.04
CA VAL A 18 12.86 -2.92 -2.21
C VAL A 18 11.59 -2.70 -1.38
N VAL A 19 10.66 -3.66 -1.38
CA VAL A 19 9.43 -3.51 -0.58
C VAL A 19 9.70 -3.65 0.92
N GLU A 20 10.71 -4.43 1.33
CA GLU A 20 11.16 -4.48 2.72
C GLU A 20 11.78 -3.14 3.17
N GLU A 21 12.53 -2.48 2.33
CA GLU A 21 13.06 -1.15 2.60
C GLU A 21 11.93 -0.13 2.74
N GLN A 22 10.91 -0.20 1.88
CA GLN A 22 9.69 0.62 1.97
C GLN A 22 9.00 0.42 3.33
N ALA A 23 8.74 -0.83 3.73
CA ALA A 23 8.11 -1.16 5.01
C ALA A 23 8.96 -0.68 6.20
N THR A 24 10.26 -0.93 6.16
CA THR A 24 11.19 -0.50 7.21
C THR A 24 11.23 1.03 7.34
N THR A 25 11.20 1.74 6.22
CA THR A 25 11.16 3.21 6.22
C THR A 25 9.87 3.71 6.85
N LEU A 26 8.74 3.09 6.51
CA LEU A 26 7.45 3.44 7.08
C LEU A 26 7.45 3.23 8.60
N VAL A 27 7.95 2.09 9.10
CA VAL A 27 8.09 1.82 10.54
C VAL A 27 8.95 2.89 11.23
N ARG A 28 10.10 3.24 10.65
CA ARG A 28 11.04 4.20 11.24
C ARG A 28 10.53 5.64 11.28
N THR A 29 9.67 6.01 10.35
CA THR A 29 9.13 7.37 10.22
C THR A 29 7.73 7.52 10.81
N ALA A 30 7.07 6.44 11.18
CA ALA A 30 5.71 6.47 11.72
C ALA A 30 5.63 7.09 13.11
N PHE A 31 4.63 7.93 13.32
CA PHE A 31 4.25 8.42 14.65
C PHE A 31 3.35 7.43 15.39
N SER A 32 2.60 6.62 14.64
CA SER A 32 1.70 5.60 15.19
C SER A 32 2.47 4.50 15.90
N THR A 33 2.11 4.21 17.15
CA THR A 33 2.63 3.05 17.89
C THR A 33 2.18 1.74 17.27
N SER A 34 0.98 1.68 16.66
CA SER A 34 0.48 0.50 15.94
C SER A 34 1.42 0.13 14.79
N VAL A 35 1.88 1.10 14.01
CA VAL A 35 2.84 0.86 12.94
C VAL A 35 4.23 0.55 13.48
N ARG A 36 4.72 1.40 14.40
CA ARG A 36 6.12 1.33 14.85
C ARG A 36 6.41 0.13 15.75
N GLU A 37 5.48 -0.20 16.66
CA GLU A 37 5.68 -1.24 17.66
C GLU A 37 4.99 -2.56 17.28
N ALA A 38 3.79 -2.50 16.71
CA ALA A 38 3.01 -3.68 16.35
C ALA A 38 3.14 -4.09 14.87
N GLY A 39 3.78 -3.26 14.03
CA GLY A 39 3.96 -3.57 12.61
C GLY A 39 2.65 -3.56 11.82
N ASP A 40 1.67 -2.76 12.23
CA ASP A 40 0.35 -2.68 11.59
C ASP A 40 0.42 -1.83 10.30
N LEU A 41 1.03 -2.43 9.31
CA LEU A 41 1.28 -1.85 7.99
C LEU A 41 1.37 -2.96 6.93
N SER A 42 1.39 -2.55 5.68
CA SER A 42 1.82 -3.39 4.56
C SER A 42 2.53 -2.54 3.52
N ALA A 43 3.39 -3.15 2.72
CA ALA A 43 4.04 -2.50 1.59
C ALA A 43 4.11 -3.49 0.41
N GLY A 44 3.95 -2.98 -0.80
CA GLY A 44 3.91 -3.81 -1.99
C GLY A 44 4.28 -3.07 -3.26
N LEU A 45 4.72 -3.85 -4.24
CA LEU A 45 5.03 -3.43 -5.59
C LEU A 45 4.08 -4.12 -6.57
N PHE A 46 3.58 -3.36 -7.52
CA PHE A 46 2.58 -3.79 -8.49
C PHE A 46 3.03 -3.52 -9.92
N ASP A 47 2.65 -4.40 -10.83
CA ASP A 47 2.84 -4.16 -12.26
C ASP A 47 1.83 -3.12 -12.79
N ARG A 48 1.98 -2.75 -14.07
CA ARG A 48 1.08 -1.80 -14.74
C ARG A 48 -0.39 -2.22 -14.77
N ARG A 49 -0.69 -3.51 -14.54
CA ARG A 49 -2.05 -4.04 -14.50
C ARG A 49 -2.59 -4.14 -13.07
N ALA A 50 -1.97 -3.45 -12.13
CA ALA A 50 -2.30 -3.51 -10.71
C ALA A 50 -2.17 -4.91 -10.10
N ARG A 51 -1.35 -5.80 -10.67
CA ARG A 51 -1.10 -7.13 -10.09
C ARG A 51 0.12 -7.05 -9.17
N MET A 52 -0.05 -7.53 -7.96
CA MET A 52 1.04 -7.56 -6.99
C MET A 52 2.19 -8.43 -7.48
N MET A 53 3.39 -7.89 -7.48
CA MET A 53 4.64 -8.56 -7.85
C MET A 53 5.45 -8.96 -6.63
N ALA A 54 5.48 -8.13 -5.61
CA ALA A 54 6.18 -8.40 -4.37
C ALA A 54 5.47 -7.67 -3.22
N GLN A 55 5.58 -8.25 -2.04
CA GLN A 55 5.11 -7.65 -0.78
C GLN A 55 6.22 -7.76 0.26
N ALA A 56 6.21 -6.84 1.24
CA ALA A 56 7.07 -6.95 2.40
C ALA A 56 6.67 -8.15 3.26
N VAL A 57 7.65 -8.77 3.87
CA VAL A 57 7.43 -9.85 4.87
C VAL A 57 6.89 -9.25 6.16
N THR A 58 7.41 -8.08 6.54
CA THR A 58 6.89 -7.28 7.64
C THR A 58 5.54 -6.70 7.24
N GLY A 59 4.49 -7.05 7.97
CA GLY A 59 3.18 -6.45 7.72
C GLY A 59 2.00 -7.30 8.21
N THR A 60 0.85 -6.65 8.22
CA THR A 60 -0.42 -7.27 8.60
C THR A 60 -1.00 -8.06 7.43
N PRO A 61 -1.19 -9.38 7.53
CA PRO A 61 -1.67 -10.20 6.41
C PRO A 61 -3.01 -9.72 5.81
N GLY A 62 -3.91 -9.19 6.64
CA GLY A 62 -5.20 -8.64 6.20
C GLY A 62 -5.05 -7.43 5.28
N HIS A 63 -4.03 -6.61 5.48
CA HIS A 63 -3.77 -5.42 4.67
C HIS A 63 -3.30 -5.75 3.25
N VAL A 64 -2.59 -6.87 3.07
CA VAL A 64 -1.96 -7.22 1.79
C VAL A 64 -2.98 -7.35 0.67
N ASN A 65 -4.02 -8.15 0.89
CA ASN A 65 -5.07 -8.36 -0.11
C ASN A 65 -5.92 -7.10 -0.30
N ALA A 66 -6.27 -6.41 0.79
CA ALA A 66 -7.03 -5.17 0.74
C ALA A 66 -6.26 -4.06 -0.01
N MET A 67 -4.95 -3.95 0.20
CA MET A 67 -4.08 -3.03 -0.55
C MET A 67 -4.07 -3.36 -2.05
N ALA A 68 -4.03 -4.65 -2.41
CA ALA A 68 -4.07 -5.05 -3.81
C ALA A 68 -5.38 -4.63 -4.49
N GLU A 69 -6.51 -4.80 -3.82
CA GLU A 69 -7.81 -4.32 -4.31
C GLU A 69 -7.84 -2.78 -4.40
N SER A 70 -7.28 -2.09 -3.42
CA SER A 70 -7.19 -0.61 -3.44
C SER A 70 -6.43 -0.12 -4.68
N VAL A 71 -5.29 -0.73 -5.01
CA VAL A 71 -4.52 -0.35 -6.21
C VAL A 71 -5.34 -0.54 -7.47
N ALA A 72 -6.11 -1.64 -7.57
CA ALA A 72 -7.00 -1.87 -8.71
C ALA A 72 -8.11 -0.81 -8.79
N HIS A 73 -8.69 -0.38 -7.66
CA HIS A 73 -9.68 0.71 -7.61
C HIS A 73 -9.11 2.02 -8.12
N PHE A 74 -7.90 2.42 -7.70
CA PHE A 74 -7.25 3.63 -8.20
C PHE A 74 -7.05 3.60 -9.71
N VAL A 75 -6.57 2.46 -10.24
CA VAL A 75 -6.37 2.29 -11.69
C VAL A 75 -7.68 2.37 -12.44
N PHE A 76 -8.74 1.78 -11.91
CA PHE A 76 -10.07 1.79 -12.54
C PHE A 76 -10.72 3.18 -12.53
N GLU A 77 -10.67 3.89 -11.40
CA GLU A 77 -11.39 5.16 -11.22
C GLU A 77 -10.67 6.36 -11.84
N ILE A 78 -9.35 6.41 -11.72
CA ILE A 78 -8.54 7.52 -12.24
C ILE A 78 -8.17 7.28 -13.70
N GLY A 79 -7.86 6.03 -14.05
CA GLY A 79 -7.31 5.64 -15.35
C GLY A 79 -5.82 5.95 -15.45
N GLN A 80 -5.03 4.98 -15.91
CA GLN A 80 -3.55 5.11 -15.98
C GLN A 80 -3.08 6.31 -16.82
N GLN A 81 -3.86 6.70 -17.82
CA GLN A 81 -3.57 7.84 -18.70
C GLN A 81 -3.63 9.19 -17.98
N ASN A 82 -4.25 9.23 -16.81
CA ASN A 82 -4.39 10.42 -15.97
C ASN A 82 -3.45 10.40 -14.77
N MET A 83 -2.53 9.43 -14.72
CA MET A 83 -1.53 9.30 -13.66
C MET A 83 -0.17 9.76 -14.17
N PHE A 84 0.50 10.62 -13.40
CA PHE A 84 1.76 11.25 -13.79
C PHE A 84 2.85 10.96 -12.76
N GLU A 85 4.10 11.15 -13.19
CA GLU A 85 5.25 11.04 -12.29
C GLU A 85 5.14 12.08 -11.17
N GLY A 86 5.30 11.63 -9.92
CA GLY A 86 5.17 12.45 -8.73
C GLY A 86 3.78 12.48 -8.12
N ASP A 87 2.78 11.89 -8.77
CA ASP A 87 1.45 11.76 -8.17
C ASP A 87 1.46 10.82 -6.96
N VAL A 88 0.63 11.16 -5.98
CA VAL A 88 0.38 10.36 -4.78
C VAL A 88 -1.12 10.27 -4.56
N TYR A 89 -1.64 9.07 -4.56
CA TYR A 89 -3.05 8.79 -4.33
C TYR A 89 -3.26 8.19 -2.96
N LEU A 90 -4.32 8.62 -2.25
CA LEU A 90 -4.66 8.14 -0.92
C LEU A 90 -6.12 7.75 -0.84
N THR A 91 -6.40 6.72 -0.07
CA THR A 91 -7.76 6.37 0.34
C THR A 91 -7.78 5.82 1.76
N ASN A 92 -8.84 6.11 2.49
CA ASN A 92 -9.25 5.41 3.70
C ASN A 92 -10.71 4.93 3.60
N ASP A 93 -11.22 4.82 2.37
CA ASP A 93 -12.57 4.29 2.13
C ASP A 93 -12.61 2.81 2.54
N PRO A 94 -13.44 2.43 3.53
CA PRO A 94 -13.53 1.05 3.99
C PRO A 94 -13.93 0.05 2.90
N TRP A 95 -14.66 0.49 1.90
CA TRP A 95 -15.15 -0.36 0.80
C TRP A 95 -14.12 -0.56 -0.31
N LYS A 96 -13.08 0.28 -0.32
CA LYS A 96 -12.00 0.26 -1.30
C LYS A 96 -10.63 -0.05 -0.68
N GLY A 97 -10.63 -0.39 0.60
CA GLY A 97 -9.42 -0.64 1.39
C GLY A 97 -9.63 -1.74 2.41
N THR A 98 -9.10 -1.56 3.60
CA THR A 98 -9.00 -2.58 4.66
C THR A 98 -10.28 -2.80 5.47
N GLY A 99 -11.35 -2.10 5.18
CA GLY A 99 -12.64 -2.27 5.85
C GLY A 99 -12.87 -1.33 7.04
N HIS A 100 -11.93 -0.41 7.34
CA HIS A 100 -12.11 0.60 8.37
C HIS A 100 -11.37 1.91 8.08
N LEU A 101 -11.84 3.01 8.67
CA LEU A 101 -11.38 4.37 8.35
C LEU A 101 -9.96 4.70 8.83
N HIS A 102 -9.40 3.91 9.77
CA HIS A 102 -8.09 4.18 10.36
C HIS A 102 -6.92 3.69 9.52
N ASP A 103 -7.17 2.89 8.49
CA ASP A 103 -6.13 2.47 7.56
C ASP A 103 -6.11 3.41 6.36
N ILE A 104 -4.96 3.99 6.14
CA ILE A 104 -4.71 4.80 4.95
C ILE A 104 -3.88 4.00 3.97
N THR A 105 -4.43 3.76 2.79
CA THR A 105 -3.70 3.18 1.67
C THR A 105 -3.17 4.30 0.78
N VAL A 106 -1.88 4.26 0.51
CA VAL A 106 -1.16 5.20 -0.36
C VAL A 106 -0.66 4.46 -1.58
N VAL A 107 -0.88 5.03 -2.76
CA VAL A 107 -0.43 4.46 -4.04
C VAL A 107 0.32 5.53 -4.83
N THR A 108 1.49 5.17 -5.35
CA THR A 108 2.29 6.04 -6.22
C THR A 108 2.62 5.32 -7.53
N PRO A 109 2.33 5.92 -8.70
CA PRO A 109 2.74 5.38 -9.98
C PRO A 109 4.26 5.52 -10.16
N VAL A 110 4.87 4.56 -10.81
CA VAL A 110 6.32 4.52 -11.07
C VAL A 110 6.57 4.63 -12.56
N PHE A 111 7.48 5.53 -12.92
CA PHE A 111 7.85 5.78 -14.30
C PHE A 111 9.33 5.48 -14.57
N ASN A 112 9.63 5.09 -15.79
CA ASN A 112 10.97 5.06 -16.34
C ASN A 112 10.98 5.98 -17.57
N GLY A 113 11.53 7.19 -17.41
CA GLY A 113 11.30 8.27 -18.36
C GLY A 113 9.81 8.56 -18.50
N THR A 114 9.27 8.51 -19.69
CA THR A 114 7.84 8.74 -19.95
C THR A 114 6.98 7.47 -19.85
N SER A 115 7.58 6.32 -19.59
CA SER A 115 6.87 5.04 -19.56
C SER A 115 6.44 4.70 -18.14
N HIS A 116 5.13 4.59 -17.90
CA HIS A 116 4.59 4.03 -16.67
C HIS A 116 4.95 2.54 -16.58
N ILE A 117 5.59 2.10 -15.49
CA ILE A 117 6.08 0.74 -15.33
C ILE A 117 5.41 -0.05 -14.21
N GLY A 118 4.74 0.61 -13.27
CA GLY A 118 4.06 -0.06 -12.15
C GLY A 118 3.67 0.89 -11.04
N PHE A 119 3.41 0.35 -9.86
CA PHE A 119 3.02 1.13 -8.69
C PHE A 119 3.74 0.65 -7.45
N PHE A 120 4.07 1.57 -6.55
CA PHE A 120 4.28 1.26 -5.15
C PHE A 120 3.01 1.54 -4.37
N ALA A 121 2.71 0.69 -3.39
CA ALA A 121 1.64 0.94 -2.45
C ALA A 121 2.05 0.57 -1.03
N CYS A 122 1.46 1.25 -0.07
CA CYS A 122 1.52 0.87 1.33
C CYS A 122 0.18 1.16 2.01
N THR A 123 -0.10 0.41 3.06
CA THR A 123 -1.22 0.67 3.96
C THR A 123 -0.67 0.77 5.37
N ALA A 124 -1.13 1.73 6.14
CA ALA A 124 -0.71 1.92 7.51
C ALA A 124 -1.90 2.29 8.40
N HIS A 125 -1.96 1.66 9.58
CA HIS A 125 -2.94 2.02 10.58
C HIS A 125 -2.57 3.33 11.26
N VAL A 126 -3.40 4.34 11.14
CA VAL A 126 -3.22 5.62 11.82
C VAL A 126 -4.04 5.65 13.09
N VAL A 127 -3.38 6.09 14.17
CA VAL A 127 -4.02 6.33 15.46
C VAL A 127 -4.34 7.79 15.58
N ASP A 128 -5.25 8.34 16.03
CA ASP A 128 -5.50 9.77 16.30
C ASP A 128 -5.17 10.71 15.13
N ILE A 129 -6.10 10.80 14.21
CA ILE A 129 -6.12 11.85 13.16
C ILE A 129 -7.09 12.98 13.50
N GLY A 130 -7.45 13.11 14.78
CA GLY A 130 -8.40 14.09 15.29
C GLY A 130 -9.86 13.62 15.30
N GLY A 131 -10.54 13.84 16.40
CA GLY A 131 -12.00 13.72 16.54
C GLY A 131 -12.53 12.37 16.99
N ARG A 132 -11.86 11.25 16.77
CA ARG A 132 -12.32 9.93 17.24
C ARG A 132 -11.18 9.10 17.77
N GLY A 133 -11.39 8.45 18.91
CA GLY A 133 -10.42 7.55 19.52
C GLY A 133 -10.28 6.22 18.81
N PHE A 134 -9.43 5.35 19.36
CA PHE A 134 -9.15 4.02 18.83
C PHE A 134 -10.41 3.19 18.59
N GLY A 135 -10.51 2.57 17.45
CA GLY A 135 -11.51 1.55 17.18
C GLY A 135 -11.74 1.27 15.70
N CYS A 136 -11.49 0.04 15.30
CA CYS A 136 -11.72 -0.42 13.92
C CYS A 136 -13.18 -0.31 13.47
N LEU A 137 -14.12 -0.33 14.39
CA LEU A 137 -15.56 -0.41 14.12
C LEU A 137 -16.32 0.88 14.44
N LEU A 138 -15.66 2.02 14.45
CA LEU A 138 -16.29 3.30 14.77
C LEU A 138 -17.44 3.69 13.84
N TYR A 139 -17.36 3.29 12.58
CA TYR A 139 -18.43 3.56 11.60
C TYR A 139 -19.62 2.60 11.76
N THR A 140 -19.46 1.47 12.46
CA THR A 140 -20.55 0.54 12.79
C THR A 140 -21.13 0.77 14.17
N SER A 141 -20.49 1.62 14.97
CA SER A 141 -21.03 2.01 16.27
C SER A 141 -22.29 2.85 16.07
N PRO A 142 -23.33 2.69 16.95
CA PRO A 142 -24.46 3.58 16.92
C PRO A 142 -23.97 5.02 17.01
N SER A 143 -24.54 5.91 16.19
CA SER A 143 -24.19 7.33 16.20
C SER A 143 -24.18 7.84 17.65
N PRO A 144 -23.14 8.57 18.08
CA PRO A 144 -23.20 9.22 19.38
C PRO A 144 -24.45 10.13 19.40
N ARG A 145 -25.26 9.94 20.39
CA ARG A 145 -26.44 10.75 20.63
C ARG A 145 -26.04 12.13 21.08
#